data_49343a675d8dae355809c761c8f54f64
#
_entry.id   49343a675d8dae355809c761c8f54f64
#
_cell.length_a   1.000
_cell.length_b   1.000
_cell.length_c   1.000
_cell.angle_alpha   90.00
_cell.angle_beta   90.00
_cell.angle_gamma   90.00
#
_symmetry.space_group_name_H-M   'P 1'
#
loop_
_entity.id
_entity.type
_entity.pdbx_description
1 polymer ?
#
loop_
_entity_poly.entity_id
_entity_poly.type
_entity_poly.pdbx_seq_one_letter_code
_entity_poly.pdbx_strand_id
1 'polypeptide(L)'
;MLLNIHDSSQLADSRRLGTVLLFLLIELFFEGAETASQAEIDRHLEIGRDFLARGQLSDALTHYHAAVEGDPSNYLTYFKRGTVYFALGKAKFAISDFTRVLELKPDFTAARAQRGSVYLKMGDFENAELDLMVVLRMDPHNEEANVHFSRIGPARDQWVLCVDLMERGDFNTAIALLTQLLEVCPWSVPIRESRAQMYLRIGDRMAAVSDFRSVNRLSHDSTEGYYKLSRILYDIGDSGAALKEIRECLKLDPEHKDCFPFYKKIKKVDKVYVDAQRAQEEQRYADCIAGGEKLVKLEPDVPMIVYNGKQLLCSCLVKEEEFTDAVVRCREALDIYPDPEVMCDRAEALIGAEMYDEAIAQYREALEIHDNLQRAKDGIEHAQRVQKQAERRDYYKILNVKRTATKQEIVKAYRKAAQKWHPDNFQGDQKKMAEKKFIDVAAAKEVLTDPEKRRQFDAGQDPLDPEAGRNGFGGGNPFHHFHHGSPFQFKFHFT
;
A
#
# COMPACT_ATOMS: atom_id res chain seq x y z
N MET A 1 52.13 65.11 63.91
CA MET A 1 52.44 64.11 62.91
C MET A 1 51.20 64.02 62.00
N LEU A 2 51.23 64.91 61.01
CA LEU A 2 50.16 65.06 60.01
C LEU A 2 50.49 64.17 58.82
N LEU A 3 49.61 63.26 58.36
CA LEU A 3 49.59 62.71 56.99
C LEU A 3 48.30 61.96 56.69
N ASN A 4 47.65 62.40 55.62
CA ASN A 4 46.73 61.69 54.71
C ASN A 4 45.30 61.39 55.15
N ILE A 5 44.45 62.41 55.05
CA ILE A 5 43.00 62.28 54.84
C ILE A 5 42.65 62.93 53.48
N HIS A 6 43.27 62.51 52.38
CA HIS A 6 42.92 63.11 51.06
C HIS A 6 42.65 62.08 49.93
N ASP A 7 42.59 60.73 50.25
CA ASP A 7 42.49 59.73 49.17
C ASP A 7 41.20 58.91 49.19
N SER A 8 40.32 59.07 50.16
CA SER A 8 39.10 58.31 50.29
C SER A 8 37.86 58.92 49.55
N SER A 9 37.91 60.21 49.20
CA SER A 9 36.80 60.89 48.51
C SER A 9 36.84 60.68 47.00
N GLN A 10 38.01 60.58 46.38
CA GLN A 10 38.10 60.31 44.90
C GLN A 10 37.77 58.89 44.53
N LEU A 11 38.00 57.90 45.41
CA LEU A 11 37.62 56.50 45.18
C LEU A 11 36.09 56.23 45.32
N ALA A 12 35.39 57.03 46.15
CA ALA A 12 33.95 56.97 46.31
C ALA A 12 33.21 57.58 45.11
N ASP A 13 33.72 58.69 44.55
CA ASP A 13 33.14 59.29 43.34
C ASP A 13 33.37 58.47 42.06
N SER A 14 34.56 57.85 41.94
CA SER A 14 34.84 56.95 40.83
C SER A 14 33.92 55.69 40.81
N ARG A 15 33.59 55.15 42.00
CA ARG A 15 32.61 54.02 42.11
C ARG A 15 31.19 54.48 41.85
N ARG A 16 30.76 55.65 42.21
CA ARG A 16 29.46 56.23 41.91
C ARG A 16 29.28 56.49 40.39
N LEU A 17 30.35 57.05 39.76
CA LEU A 17 30.32 57.24 38.29
C LEU A 17 30.27 55.92 37.54
N GLY A 18 30.99 54.90 37.99
CA GLY A 18 30.94 53.54 37.39
C GLY A 18 29.59 52.87 37.53
N THR A 19 28.91 53.02 38.68
CA THR A 19 27.55 52.49 38.87
C THR A 19 26.49 53.24 38.05
N VAL A 20 26.59 54.56 37.94
CA VAL A 20 25.70 55.37 37.10
C VAL A 20 25.91 55.04 35.59
N LEU A 21 27.17 54.89 35.17
CA LEU A 21 27.48 54.47 33.79
C LEU A 21 26.98 53.03 33.48
N LEU A 22 27.08 52.15 34.46
CA LEU A 22 26.57 50.77 34.32
C LEU A 22 25.01 50.73 34.24
N PHE A 23 24.35 51.58 35.06
CA PHE A 23 22.90 51.75 34.97
C PHE A 23 22.44 52.36 33.63
N LEU A 24 23.15 53.41 33.17
CA LEU A 24 22.90 54.03 31.86
C LEU A 24 23.18 53.06 30.70
N LEU A 25 24.22 52.19 30.79
CA LEU A 25 24.49 51.15 29.80
C LEU A 25 23.44 50.03 29.85
N ILE A 26 22.94 49.68 31.04
CA ILE A 26 21.85 48.72 31.20
C ILE A 26 20.55 49.33 30.66
N GLU A 27 20.23 50.59 30.92
CA GLU A 27 19.07 51.27 30.31
C GLU A 27 19.22 51.39 28.79
N LEU A 28 20.40 51.75 28.27
CA LEU A 28 20.67 51.75 26.81
C LEU A 28 20.62 50.33 26.18
N PHE A 29 20.96 49.28 26.93
CA PHE A 29 20.80 47.89 26.47
C PHE A 29 19.36 47.42 26.56
N PHE A 30 18.52 47.93 27.46
CA PHE A 30 17.08 47.64 27.55
C PHE A 30 16.24 48.51 26.59
N GLU A 31 16.67 49.71 26.22
CA GLU A 31 16.05 50.53 25.17
C GLU A 31 16.39 50.04 23.73
N GLY A 32 17.41 49.21 23.58
CA GLY A 32 17.79 48.58 22.32
C GLY A 32 17.01 47.33 21.95
N ALA A 33 15.95 46.95 22.65
CA ALA A 33 14.90 46.12 22.06
C ALA A 33 14.12 47.06 21.13
N GLU A 34 14.58 47.18 19.88
CA GLU A 34 13.90 47.89 18.80
C GLU A 34 12.45 47.44 18.75
N THR A 35 11.54 48.18 19.38
CA THR A 35 10.11 48.09 19.05
C THR A 35 10.01 48.52 17.60
N ALA A 36 9.65 47.55 16.72
CA ALA A 36 9.46 47.85 15.33
C ALA A 36 8.65 49.12 15.17
N SER A 37 9.09 50.06 14.31
CA SER A 37 8.38 51.31 14.14
C SER A 37 6.94 51.01 13.68
N GLN A 38 5.95 51.80 14.11
CA GLN A 38 4.55 51.61 13.68
C GLN A 38 4.42 51.51 12.17
N ALA A 39 5.22 52.26 11.43
CA ALA A 39 5.27 52.20 9.96
C ALA A 39 5.73 50.83 9.41
N GLU A 40 6.63 50.15 10.14
CA GLU A 40 7.11 48.82 9.78
C GLU A 40 6.06 47.74 10.06
N ILE A 41 5.36 47.84 11.18
CA ILE A 41 4.22 46.99 11.56
C ILE A 41 3.12 47.12 10.49
N ASP A 42 2.74 48.35 10.13
CA ASP A 42 1.72 48.62 9.11
C ASP A 42 2.13 48.05 7.75
N ARG A 43 3.40 48.17 7.39
CA ARG A 43 3.94 47.55 6.16
C ARG A 43 3.82 46.03 6.18
N HIS A 44 4.16 45.37 7.29
CA HIS A 44 3.98 43.92 7.44
C HIS A 44 2.51 43.51 7.32
N LEU A 45 1.59 44.27 7.92
CA LEU A 45 0.13 44.02 7.82
C LEU A 45 -0.38 44.18 6.40
N GLU A 46 0.13 45.14 5.62
CA GLU A 46 -0.24 45.34 4.22
C GLU A 46 0.28 44.21 3.34
N ILE A 47 1.58 43.89 3.43
CA ILE A 47 2.18 42.79 2.67
C ILE A 47 1.50 41.45 3.01
N GLY A 48 1.24 41.19 4.31
CA GLY A 48 0.53 39.99 4.74
C GLY A 48 -0.87 39.89 4.15
N ARG A 49 -1.60 41.01 4.04
CA ARG A 49 -2.91 41.08 3.38
C ARG A 49 -2.82 40.74 1.89
N ASP A 50 -1.81 41.27 1.21
CA ASP A 50 -1.61 41.01 -0.22
C ASP A 50 -1.27 39.55 -0.49
N PHE A 51 -0.44 38.91 0.33
CA PHE A 51 -0.17 37.48 0.23
C PHE A 51 -1.42 36.64 0.52
N LEU A 52 -2.22 37.03 1.52
CA LEU A 52 -3.49 36.37 1.83
C LEU A 52 -4.46 36.46 0.63
N ALA A 53 -4.59 37.62 0.00
CA ALA A 53 -5.44 37.82 -1.17
C ALA A 53 -5.03 36.96 -2.37
N ARG A 54 -3.73 36.64 -2.47
CA ARG A 54 -3.17 35.75 -3.52
C ARG A 54 -3.23 34.27 -3.12
N GLY A 55 -3.74 33.92 -1.93
CA GLY A 55 -3.77 32.56 -1.43
C GLY A 55 -2.41 32.04 -0.95
N GLN A 56 -1.39 32.88 -0.84
CA GLN A 56 -0.05 32.55 -0.35
C GLN A 56 -0.02 32.59 1.18
N LEU A 57 -0.69 31.60 1.80
CA LEU A 57 -0.97 31.58 3.24
C LEU A 57 0.29 31.52 4.10
N SER A 58 1.33 30.80 3.66
CA SER A 58 2.60 30.69 4.40
C SER A 58 3.36 32.01 4.44
N ASP A 59 3.40 32.73 3.33
CA ASP A 59 4.06 34.05 3.24
C ASP A 59 3.28 35.09 4.03
N ALA A 60 1.94 35.07 3.97
CA ALA A 60 1.09 35.92 4.81
C ALA A 60 1.37 35.69 6.31
N LEU A 61 1.57 34.42 6.73
CA LEU A 61 1.86 34.07 8.11
C LEU A 61 3.17 34.67 8.59
N THR A 62 4.22 34.63 7.77
CA THR A 62 5.54 35.22 8.09
C THR A 62 5.40 36.71 8.41
N HIS A 63 4.65 37.45 7.59
CA HIS A 63 4.43 38.86 7.83
C HIS A 63 3.54 39.17 9.04
N TYR A 64 2.50 38.37 9.26
CA TYR A 64 1.65 38.51 10.46
C TYR A 64 2.40 38.11 11.74
N HIS A 65 3.37 37.20 11.70
CA HIS A 65 4.27 36.94 12.84
C HIS A 65 5.09 38.17 13.21
N ALA A 66 5.78 38.78 12.23
CA ALA A 66 6.56 39.98 12.44
C ALA A 66 5.69 41.13 12.99
N ALA A 67 4.46 41.29 12.47
CA ALA A 67 3.55 42.29 12.96
C ALA A 67 3.07 42.08 14.42
N VAL A 68 2.86 40.82 14.82
CA VAL A 68 2.51 40.45 16.21
C VAL A 68 3.69 40.66 17.15
N GLU A 69 4.91 40.36 16.72
CA GLU A 69 6.15 40.61 17.49
C GLU A 69 6.40 42.10 17.68
N GLY A 70 6.08 42.92 16.64
CA GLY A 70 6.24 44.37 16.72
C GLY A 70 5.22 45.07 17.63
N ASP A 71 3.97 44.59 17.66
CA ASP A 71 2.92 45.14 18.56
C ASP A 71 2.07 43.99 19.14
N PRO A 72 2.48 43.43 20.29
CA PRO A 72 1.74 42.38 21.00
C PRO A 72 0.41 42.84 21.62
N SER A 73 0.09 44.14 21.60
CA SER A 73 -1.14 44.70 22.13
C SER A 73 -2.24 44.87 21.07
N ASN A 74 -1.90 44.71 19.79
CA ASN A 74 -2.81 44.92 18.68
C ASN A 74 -3.66 43.69 18.40
N TYR A 75 -4.91 43.69 18.87
CA TYR A 75 -5.85 42.59 18.69
C TYR A 75 -6.16 42.26 17.19
N LEU A 76 -6.10 43.27 16.31
CA LEU A 76 -6.36 43.06 14.87
C LEU A 76 -5.29 42.23 14.21
N THR A 77 -4.05 42.33 14.63
CA THR A 77 -2.95 41.53 14.11
C THR A 77 -3.11 40.06 14.45
N TYR A 78 -3.47 39.74 15.69
CA TYR A 78 -3.82 38.39 16.11
C TYR A 78 -5.03 37.87 15.33
N PHE A 79 -6.07 38.69 15.14
CA PHE A 79 -7.24 38.29 14.37
C PHE A 79 -6.88 37.88 12.95
N LYS A 80 -6.07 38.69 12.25
CA LYS A 80 -5.61 38.38 10.88
C LYS A 80 -4.77 37.12 10.85
N ARG A 81 -3.81 36.94 11.79
CA ARG A 81 -2.99 35.74 11.87
C ARG A 81 -3.83 34.50 12.19
N GLY A 82 -4.76 34.59 13.11
CA GLY A 82 -5.72 33.54 13.45
C GLY A 82 -6.57 33.10 12.27
N THR A 83 -7.02 34.08 11.45
CA THR A 83 -7.76 33.79 10.21
C THR A 83 -6.91 33.00 9.20
N VAL A 84 -5.62 33.31 9.07
CA VAL A 84 -4.71 32.53 8.22
C VAL A 84 -4.47 31.14 8.78
N TYR A 85 -4.32 30.99 10.10
CA TYR A 85 -4.23 29.68 10.74
C TYR A 85 -5.50 28.86 10.52
N PHE A 86 -6.68 29.50 10.61
CA PHE A 86 -7.94 28.86 10.30
C PHE A 86 -7.99 28.35 8.85
N ALA A 87 -7.61 29.19 7.88
CA ALA A 87 -7.55 28.81 6.47
C ALA A 87 -6.58 27.66 6.20
N LEU A 88 -5.48 27.56 6.96
CA LEU A 88 -4.51 26.47 6.90
C LEU A 88 -4.94 25.20 7.65
N GLY A 89 -6.09 25.20 8.32
CA GLY A 89 -6.54 24.09 9.16
C GLY A 89 -5.71 23.91 10.45
N LYS A 90 -4.92 24.92 10.86
CA LYS A 90 -4.11 24.91 12.09
C LYS A 90 -4.96 25.35 13.28
N ALA A 91 -5.94 24.51 13.64
CA ALA A 91 -6.99 24.83 14.61
C ALA A 91 -6.46 25.32 15.97
N LYS A 92 -5.47 24.63 16.58
CA LYS A 92 -4.90 25.00 17.88
C LYS A 92 -4.32 26.43 17.87
N PHE A 93 -3.60 26.79 16.80
CA PHE A 93 -3.02 28.14 16.64
C PHE A 93 -4.10 29.19 16.39
N ALA A 94 -5.12 28.88 15.58
CA ALA A 94 -6.24 29.79 15.35
C ALA A 94 -6.99 30.10 16.66
N ILE A 95 -7.30 29.08 17.48
CA ILE A 95 -7.93 29.24 18.79
C ILE A 95 -7.08 30.12 19.71
N SER A 96 -5.76 29.88 19.76
CA SER A 96 -4.83 30.67 20.57
C SER A 96 -4.88 32.15 20.19
N ASP A 97 -4.82 32.46 18.89
CA ASP A 97 -4.87 33.84 18.41
C ASP A 97 -6.24 34.49 18.67
N PHE A 98 -7.34 33.80 18.34
CA PHE A 98 -8.67 34.33 18.63
C PHE A 98 -8.95 34.50 20.13
N THR A 99 -8.40 33.65 20.99
CA THR A 99 -8.43 33.81 22.43
C THR A 99 -7.69 35.05 22.85
N ARG A 100 -6.50 35.26 22.29
CA ARG A 100 -5.72 36.50 22.58
C ARG A 100 -6.46 37.78 22.12
N VAL A 101 -7.15 37.70 20.96
CA VAL A 101 -8.03 38.81 20.51
C VAL A 101 -9.08 39.12 21.57
N LEU A 102 -9.78 38.09 22.11
CA LEU A 102 -10.86 38.26 23.08
C LEU A 102 -10.38 38.67 24.46
N GLU A 103 -9.11 38.40 24.82
CA GLU A 103 -8.47 38.94 26.00
C GLU A 103 -8.22 40.46 25.87
N LEU A 104 -7.75 40.89 24.69
CA LEU A 104 -7.43 42.30 24.40
C LEU A 104 -8.72 43.14 24.13
N LYS A 105 -9.71 42.51 23.48
CA LYS A 105 -10.97 43.12 23.11
C LYS A 105 -12.15 42.13 23.29
N PRO A 106 -12.75 42.03 24.48
CA PRO A 106 -13.78 41.04 24.81
C PRO A 106 -15.08 41.16 23.99
N ASP A 107 -15.38 42.31 23.44
CA ASP A 107 -16.57 42.63 22.64
C ASP A 107 -16.36 42.37 21.14
N PHE A 108 -15.21 41.83 20.72
CA PHE A 108 -14.92 41.57 19.30
C PHE A 108 -15.63 40.29 18.81
N THR A 109 -16.90 40.45 18.40
CA THR A 109 -17.79 39.35 17.99
C THR A 109 -17.25 38.51 16.84
N ALA A 110 -16.55 39.12 15.87
CA ALA A 110 -15.98 38.40 14.74
C ALA A 110 -14.96 37.32 15.17
N ALA A 111 -14.08 37.62 16.14
CA ALA A 111 -13.14 36.62 16.64
C ALA A 111 -13.86 35.49 17.40
N ARG A 112 -14.90 35.84 18.14
CA ARG A 112 -15.72 34.87 18.86
C ARG A 112 -16.47 33.94 17.91
N ALA A 113 -17.06 34.47 16.83
CA ALA A 113 -17.71 33.67 15.80
C ALA A 113 -16.73 32.72 15.11
N GLN A 114 -15.56 33.22 14.72
CA GLN A 114 -14.52 32.40 14.11
C GLN A 114 -13.99 31.32 15.07
N ARG A 115 -13.77 31.64 16.35
CA ARG A 115 -13.33 30.65 17.35
C ARG A 115 -14.39 29.57 17.56
N GLY A 116 -15.67 29.93 17.66
CA GLY A 116 -16.79 29.01 17.73
C GLY A 116 -16.88 28.08 16.50
N SER A 117 -16.61 28.61 15.30
CA SER A 117 -16.53 27.81 14.06
C SER A 117 -15.36 26.84 14.10
N VAL A 118 -14.19 27.22 14.63
CA VAL A 118 -13.03 26.32 14.80
C VAL A 118 -13.40 25.19 15.78
N TYR A 119 -14.00 25.52 16.93
CA TYR A 119 -14.42 24.52 17.92
C TYR A 119 -15.40 23.52 17.31
N LEU A 120 -16.40 23.97 16.53
CA LEU A 120 -17.31 23.07 15.82
C LEU A 120 -16.59 22.14 14.85
N LYS A 121 -15.67 22.67 14.05
CA LYS A 121 -14.86 21.85 13.12
C LYS A 121 -13.95 20.83 13.84
N MET A 122 -13.57 21.10 15.08
CA MET A 122 -12.82 20.17 15.93
C MET A 122 -13.71 19.15 16.64
N GLY A 123 -15.03 19.35 16.63
CA GLY A 123 -15.99 18.53 17.38
C GLY A 123 -16.07 18.89 18.87
N ASP A 124 -15.56 20.05 19.24
CA ASP A 124 -15.71 20.61 20.58
C ASP A 124 -17.03 21.39 20.67
N PHE A 125 -18.11 20.62 20.82
CA PHE A 125 -19.47 21.13 20.76
C PHE A 125 -19.78 22.11 21.90
N GLU A 126 -19.22 21.94 23.10
CA GLU A 126 -19.43 22.75 24.25
C GLU A 126 -18.86 24.17 24.06
N ASN A 127 -17.60 24.28 23.70
CA ASN A 127 -16.96 25.56 23.46
C ASN A 127 -17.52 26.26 22.21
N ALA A 128 -17.89 25.50 21.17
CA ALA A 128 -18.56 26.04 19.99
C ALA A 128 -19.90 26.68 20.36
N GLU A 129 -20.74 25.99 21.17
CA GLU A 129 -22.03 26.45 21.62
C GLU A 129 -21.92 27.73 22.48
N LEU A 130 -20.96 27.74 23.43
CA LEU A 130 -20.72 28.89 24.29
C LEU A 130 -20.35 30.14 23.49
N ASP A 131 -19.41 30.05 22.56
CA ASP A 131 -18.97 31.19 21.76
C ASP A 131 -20.09 31.69 20.82
N LEU A 132 -20.74 30.79 20.08
CA LEU A 132 -21.78 31.16 19.12
C LEU A 132 -23.03 31.70 19.82
N MET A 133 -23.39 31.19 21.00
CA MET A 133 -24.50 31.70 21.78
C MET A 133 -24.24 33.15 22.21
N VAL A 134 -23.03 33.51 22.58
CA VAL A 134 -22.69 34.91 22.92
C VAL A 134 -22.80 35.81 21.70
N VAL A 135 -22.34 35.36 20.53
CA VAL A 135 -22.47 36.10 19.27
C VAL A 135 -23.95 36.36 18.95
N LEU A 136 -24.81 35.34 19.03
CA LEU A 136 -26.20 35.41 18.70
C LEU A 136 -27.04 36.25 19.74
N ARG A 137 -26.56 36.40 20.97
CA ARG A 137 -27.12 37.33 21.94
C ARG A 137 -26.85 38.79 21.57
N MET A 138 -25.65 39.06 20.98
CA MET A 138 -25.29 40.44 20.58
C MET A 138 -25.87 40.80 19.20
N ASP A 139 -25.88 39.85 18.28
CA ASP A 139 -26.42 39.96 16.93
C ASP A 139 -27.26 38.70 16.58
N PRO A 140 -28.58 38.69 16.85
CA PRO A 140 -29.47 37.57 16.54
C PRO A 140 -29.58 37.25 15.05
N HIS A 141 -29.23 38.20 14.17
CA HIS A 141 -29.31 38.05 12.71
C HIS A 141 -27.98 37.66 12.06
N ASN A 142 -26.99 37.34 12.83
CA ASN A 142 -25.72 36.87 12.32
C ASN A 142 -25.90 35.51 11.60
N GLU A 143 -25.92 35.53 10.26
CA GLU A 143 -26.22 34.36 9.44
C GLU A 143 -25.19 33.25 9.64
N GLU A 144 -23.89 33.59 9.66
CA GLU A 144 -22.81 32.62 9.83
C GLU A 144 -22.88 31.92 11.19
N ALA A 145 -23.11 32.68 12.26
CA ALA A 145 -23.25 32.14 13.61
C ALA A 145 -24.50 31.25 13.73
N ASN A 146 -25.62 31.64 13.12
CA ASN A 146 -26.84 30.84 13.11
C ASN A 146 -26.64 29.51 12.37
N VAL A 147 -26.00 29.53 11.21
CA VAL A 147 -25.70 28.30 10.44
C VAL A 147 -24.80 27.36 11.24
N HIS A 148 -23.75 27.85 11.89
CA HIS A 148 -22.88 27.01 12.70
C HIS A 148 -23.59 26.50 13.96
N PHE A 149 -24.32 27.35 14.65
CA PHE A 149 -25.03 27.00 15.87
C PHE A 149 -26.10 25.92 15.63
N SER A 150 -26.87 26.02 14.54
CA SER A 150 -27.91 25.04 14.19
C SER A 150 -27.33 23.62 13.90
N ARG A 151 -26.05 23.51 13.58
CA ARG A 151 -25.41 22.23 13.33
C ARG A 151 -24.89 21.51 14.59
N ILE A 152 -24.73 22.24 15.72
CA ILE A 152 -24.12 21.69 16.93
C ILE A 152 -24.95 20.56 17.52
N GLY A 153 -26.27 20.82 17.76
CA GLY A 153 -27.18 19.84 18.36
C GLY A 153 -27.21 18.52 17.57
N PRO A 154 -27.58 18.57 16.27
CA PRO A 154 -27.58 17.36 15.44
C PRO A 154 -26.24 16.61 15.40
N ALA A 155 -25.12 17.34 15.33
CA ALA A 155 -23.77 16.72 15.30
C ALA A 155 -23.42 16.05 16.65
N ARG A 156 -23.79 16.68 17.78
CA ARG A 156 -23.62 16.10 19.12
C ARG A 156 -24.47 14.83 19.27
N ASP A 157 -25.72 14.85 18.87
CA ASP A 157 -26.61 13.69 18.96
C ASP A 157 -26.12 12.54 18.07
N GLN A 158 -25.64 12.87 16.86
CA GLN A 158 -25.03 11.88 15.95
C GLN A 158 -23.76 11.27 16.54
N TRP A 159 -22.93 12.07 17.22
CA TRP A 159 -21.75 11.55 17.90
C TRP A 159 -22.11 10.56 19.01
N VAL A 160 -23.11 10.89 19.84
CA VAL A 160 -23.62 9.98 20.90
C VAL A 160 -24.13 8.67 20.30
N LEU A 161 -24.90 8.76 19.19
CA LEU A 161 -25.37 7.57 18.49
C LEU A 161 -24.21 6.74 17.93
N CYS A 162 -23.17 7.38 17.39
CA CYS A 162 -21.97 6.65 16.91
C CYS A 162 -21.30 5.87 18.04
N VAL A 163 -21.16 6.46 19.23
CA VAL A 163 -20.58 5.78 20.41
C VAL A 163 -21.39 4.54 20.79
N ASP A 164 -22.71 4.66 20.86
CA ASP A 164 -23.61 3.53 21.15
C ASP A 164 -23.50 2.40 20.10
N LEU A 165 -23.46 2.75 18.82
CA LEU A 165 -23.28 1.77 17.73
C LEU A 165 -21.92 1.05 17.80
N MET A 166 -20.84 1.79 18.13
CA MET A 166 -19.52 1.21 18.33
C MET A 166 -19.50 0.20 19.49
N GLU A 167 -20.19 0.53 20.59
CA GLU A 167 -20.31 -0.38 21.74
C GLU A 167 -21.13 -1.63 21.41
N ARG A 168 -22.17 -1.51 20.58
CA ARG A 168 -23.00 -2.64 20.12
C ARG A 168 -22.33 -3.48 19.03
N GLY A 169 -21.22 -3.03 18.46
CA GLY A 169 -20.50 -3.74 17.39
C GLY A 169 -21.07 -3.54 15.99
N ASP A 170 -21.99 -2.58 15.80
CA ASP A 170 -22.46 -2.20 14.46
C ASP A 170 -21.48 -1.22 13.80
N PHE A 171 -20.34 -1.77 13.40
CA PHE A 171 -19.21 -0.97 12.87
C PHE A 171 -19.52 -0.32 11.53
N ASN A 172 -20.27 -0.97 10.65
CA ASN A 172 -20.58 -0.43 9.33
C ASN A 172 -21.48 0.81 9.42
N THR A 173 -22.54 0.74 10.23
CA THR A 173 -23.41 1.90 10.46
C THR A 173 -22.66 3.02 11.17
N ALA A 174 -21.83 2.69 12.16
CA ALA A 174 -20.97 3.67 12.83
C ALA A 174 -20.04 4.39 11.85
N ILE A 175 -19.36 3.67 10.95
CA ILE A 175 -18.47 4.25 9.91
C ILE A 175 -19.24 5.22 9.01
N ALA A 176 -20.44 4.85 8.57
CA ALA A 176 -21.27 5.71 7.71
C ALA A 176 -21.63 7.03 8.41
N LEU A 177 -22.08 6.95 9.67
CA LEU A 177 -22.43 8.13 10.47
C LEU A 177 -21.20 8.97 10.84
N LEU A 178 -20.08 8.35 11.21
CA LEU A 178 -18.83 9.06 11.47
C LEU A 178 -18.32 9.78 10.21
N THR A 179 -18.56 9.22 9.02
CA THR A 179 -18.20 9.86 7.75
C THR A 179 -19.02 11.13 7.52
N GLN A 180 -20.32 11.08 7.76
CA GLN A 180 -21.19 12.28 7.70
C GLN A 180 -20.80 13.32 8.75
N LEU A 181 -20.49 12.87 9.96
CA LEU A 181 -20.10 13.77 11.05
C LEU A 181 -18.77 14.48 10.75
N LEU A 182 -17.84 13.84 10.05
CA LEU A 182 -16.58 14.45 9.60
C LEU A 182 -16.76 15.51 8.49
N GLU A 183 -17.93 15.59 7.85
CA GLU A 183 -18.27 16.74 6.97
C GLU A 183 -18.52 18.01 7.78
N VAL A 184 -19.08 17.87 8.99
CA VAL A 184 -19.29 18.98 9.92
C VAL A 184 -18.05 19.26 10.74
N CYS A 185 -17.36 18.21 11.21
CA CYS A 185 -16.21 18.26 12.12
C CYS A 185 -14.94 17.73 11.47
N PRO A 186 -14.46 18.31 10.35
CA PRO A 186 -13.33 17.77 9.55
C PRO A 186 -11.99 17.74 10.31
N TRP A 187 -11.87 18.50 11.38
CA TRP A 187 -10.64 18.60 12.20
C TRP A 187 -10.74 17.85 13.53
N SER A 188 -11.82 17.09 13.73
CA SER A 188 -11.98 16.30 14.94
C SER A 188 -11.07 15.06 14.93
N VAL A 189 -10.06 15.08 15.80
CA VAL A 189 -9.18 13.94 16.04
C VAL A 189 -9.96 12.76 16.63
N PRO A 190 -10.80 12.92 17.70
CA PRO A 190 -11.53 11.80 18.30
C PRO A 190 -12.45 11.10 17.30
N ILE A 191 -13.24 11.86 16.51
CA ILE A 191 -14.18 11.30 15.53
C ILE A 191 -13.41 10.49 14.46
N ARG A 192 -12.31 11.05 13.96
CA ARG A 192 -11.49 10.40 12.95
C ARG A 192 -10.77 9.15 13.47
N GLU A 193 -10.25 9.20 14.70
CA GLU A 193 -9.65 8.03 15.35
C GLU A 193 -10.68 6.92 15.58
N SER A 194 -11.89 7.28 16.00
CA SER A 194 -12.97 6.31 16.15
C SER A 194 -13.31 5.64 14.83
N ARG A 195 -13.43 6.41 13.74
CA ARG A 195 -13.66 5.81 12.41
C ARG A 195 -12.51 4.90 11.99
N ALA A 196 -11.27 5.32 12.19
CA ALA A 196 -10.09 4.50 11.90
C ALA A 196 -10.09 3.17 12.69
N GLN A 197 -10.49 3.22 13.97
CA GLN A 197 -10.64 2.01 14.79
C GLN A 197 -11.73 1.08 14.26
N MET A 198 -12.87 1.63 13.80
CA MET A 198 -13.94 0.83 13.21
C MET A 198 -13.48 0.18 11.90
N TYR A 199 -12.72 0.89 11.05
CA TYR A 199 -12.10 0.31 9.88
C TYR A 199 -11.17 -0.86 10.23
N LEU A 200 -10.37 -0.76 11.31
CA LEU A 200 -9.56 -1.89 11.78
C LEU A 200 -10.43 -3.08 12.24
N ARG A 201 -11.58 -2.82 12.87
CA ARG A 201 -12.50 -3.88 13.32
C ARG A 201 -13.12 -4.66 12.17
N ILE A 202 -13.45 -4.01 11.06
CA ILE A 202 -13.98 -4.67 9.85
C ILE A 202 -12.88 -5.19 8.91
N GLY A 203 -11.59 -5.01 9.25
CA GLY A 203 -10.44 -5.47 8.47
C GLY A 203 -9.98 -4.52 7.36
N ASP A 204 -10.63 -3.36 7.17
CA ASP A 204 -10.18 -2.35 6.20
C ASP A 204 -9.00 -1.53 6.75
N ARG A 205 -7.82 -2.14 6.70
CA ARG A 205 -6.60 -1.52 7.21
C ARG A 205 -6.16 -0.29 6.41
N MET A 206 -6.46 -0.25 5.11
CA MET A 206 -6.05 0.87 4.24
C MET A 206 -6.85 2.13 4.55
N ALA A 207 -8.17 2.02 4.74
CA ALA A 207 -9.00 3.12 5.19
C ALA A 207 -8.57 3.63 6.58
N ALA A 208 -8.25 2.72 7.50
CA ALA A 208 -7.72 3.08 8.82
C ALA A 208 -6.39 3.86 8.71
N VAL A 209 -5.45 3.43 7.88
CA VAL A 209 -4.18 4.15 7.62
C VAL A 209 -4.43 5.56 7.09
N SER A 210 -5.39 5.73 6.18
CA SER A 210 -5.76 7.05 5.64
C SER A 210 -6.24 8.00 6.74
N ASP A 211 -7.10 7.51 7.63
CA ASP A 211 -7.60 8.29 8.77
C ASP A 211 -6.50 8.60 9.80
N PHE A 212 -5.66 7.62 10.19
CA PHE A 212 -4.55 7.88 11.11
C PHE A 212 -3.50 8.84 10.54
N ARG A 213 -3.22 8.81 9.24
CA ARG A 213 -2.39 9.83 8.59
C ARG A 213 -3.00 11.23 8.71
N SER A 214 -4.33 11.32 8.60
CA SER A 214 -5.04 12.58 8.77
C SER A 214 -5.02 13.06 10.23
N VAL A 215 -5.15 12.14 11.20
CA VAL A 215 -4.96 12.43 12.63
C VAL A 215 -3.57 13.00 12.91
N ASN A 216 -2.51 12.36 12.40
CA ASN A 216 -1.13 12.84 12.60
C ASN A 216 -0.89 14.21 11.97
N ARG A 217 -1.58 14.55 10.86
CA ARG A 217 -1.53 15.90 10.30
C ARG A 217 -2.21 16.96 11.19
N LEU A 218 -3.27 16.56 11.91
CA LEU A 218 -3.98 17.45 12.85
C LEU A 218 -3.25 17.56 14.21
N SER A 219 -2.53 16.51 14.60
CA SER A 219 -1.77 16.38 15.86
C SER A 219 -0.34 15.97 15.58
N HIS A 220 0.39 16.85 14.89
CA HIS A 220 1.78 16.61 14.45
C HIS A 220 2.79 16.53 15.62
N ASP A 221 2.37 16.78 16.82
CA ASP A 221 3.12 16.69 18.08
C ASP A 221 2.90 15.37 18.85
N SER A 222 2.13 14.43 18.29
CA SER A 222 1.79 13.17 18.95
C SER A 222 2.75 12.03 18.59
N THR A 223 3.69 11.72 19.50
CA THR A 223 4.57 10.53 19.36
C THR A 223 3.77 9.25 19.31
N GLU A 224 2.72 9.12 20.12
CA GLU A 224 1.82 7.96 20.15
C GLU A 224 1.10 7.76 18.80
N GLY A 225 0.63 8.85 18.17
CA GLY A 225 -0.01 8.80 16.85
C GLY A 225 0.92 8.24 15.77
N TYR A 226 2.16 8.71 15.73
CA TYR A 226 3.17 8.21 14.79
C TYR A 226 3.55 6.75 15.07
N TYR A 227 3.69 6.38 16.34
CA TYR A 227 3.96 4.99 16.73
C TYR A 227 2.85 4.05 16.30
N LYS A 228 1.59 4.39 16.60
CA LYS A 228 0.41 3.61 16.23
C LYS A 228 0.29 3.43 14.73
N LEU A 229 0.43 4.51 13.96
CA LEU A 229 0.38 4.45 12.50
C LEU A 229 1.51 3.59 11.94
N SER A 230 2.73 3.74 12.46
CA SER A 230 3.87 2.92 12.06
C SER A 230 3.63 1.43 12.31
N ARG A 231 3.01 1.08 13.43
CA ARG A 231 2.63 -0.31 13.74
C ARG A 231 1.65 -0.88 12.74
N ILE A 232 0.58 -0.14 12.43
CA ILE A 232 -0.44 -0.57 11.46
C ILE A 232 0.18 -0.76 10.07
N LEU A 233 1.03 0.18 9.63
CA LEU A 233 1.74 0.08 8.36
C LEU A 233 2.66 -1.14 8.30
N TYR A 234 3.34 -1.44 9.38
CA TYR A 234 4.18 -2.62 9.49
C TYR A 234 3.38 -3.92 9.42
N ASP A 235 2.22 -3.96 10.10
CA ASP A 235 1.33 -5.13 10.13
C ASP A 235 0.66 -5.41 8.75
N ILE A 236 0.55 -4.40 7.88
CA ILE A 236 0.10 -4.58 6.49
C ILE A 236 1.26 -4.85 5.51
N GLY A 237 2.49 -4.98 6.01
CA GLY A 237 3.66 -5.33 5.21
C GLY A 237 4.41 -4.14 4.58
N ASP A 238 3.95 -2.90 4.79
CA ASP A 238 4.61 -1.69 4.28
C ASP A 238 5.70 -1.21 5.26
N SER A 239 6.84 -1.90 5.25
CA SER A 239 7.98 -1.57 6.12
C SER A 239 8.58 -0.19 5.81
N GLY A 240 8.56 0.24 4.55
CA GLY A 240 9.08 1.54 4.12
C GLY A 240 8.27 2.70 4.68
N ALA A 241 6.92 2.66 4.54
CA ALA A 241 6.06 3.67 5.13
C ALA A 241 6.10 3.63 6.66
N ALA A 242 6.12 2.44 7.27
CA ALA A 242 6.27 2.28 8.72
C ALA A 242 7.56 2.93 9.22
N LEU A 243 8.67 2.76 8.49
CA LEU A 243 9.97 3.36 8.81
C LEU A 243 9.94 4.89 8.71
N LYS A 244 9.16 5.44 7.79
CA LYS A 244 8.98 6.88 7.65
C LYS A 244 8.24 7.46 8.85
N GLU A 245 7.11 6.87 9.25
CA GLU A 245 6.30 7.36 10.35
C GLU A 245 7.03 7.24 11.72
N ILE A 246 7.74 6.12 11.96
CA ILE A 246 8.47 5.97 13.23
C ILE A 246 9.62 6.94 13.37
N ARG A 247 10.21 7.43 12.27
CA ARG A 247 11.20 8.50 12.31
C ARG A 247 10.61 9.83 12.76
N GLU A 248 9.36 10.13 12.43
CA GLU A 248 8.68 11.34 12.91
C GLU A 248 8.48 11.26 14.43
N CYS A 249 8.11 10.08 14.99
CA CYS A 249 8.10 9.88 16.44
C CYS A 249 9.46 10.21 17.08
N LEU A 250 10.56 9.69 16.51
CA LEU A 250 11.91 9.89 17.04
C LEU A 250 12.47 11.31 16.82
N LYS A 251 11.91 12.10 15.90
CA LYS A 251 12.23 13.53 15.79
C LYS A 251 11.63 14.32 16.96
N LEU A 252 10.46 13.90 17.44
CA LEU A 252 9.79 14.53 18.58
C LEU A 252 10.43 14.10 19.92
N ASP A 253 10.72 12.81 20.04
CA ASP A 253 11.37 12.21 21.22
C ASP A 253 12.37 11.14 20.79
N PRO A 254 13.68 11.47 20.69
CA PRO A 254 14.74 10.56 20.25
C PRO A 254 14.93 9.32 21.15
N GLU A 255 14.53 9.40 22.42
CA GLU A 255 14.68 8.33 23.41
C GLU A 255 13.36 7.63 23.74
N HIS A 256 12.31 7.86 22.95
CA HIS A 256 11.00 7.27 23.19
C HIS A 256 11.09 5.75 23.33
N LYS A 257 10.62 5.23 24.46
CA LYS A 257 10.79 3.84 24.91
C LYS A 257 10.30 2.79 23.93
N ASP A 258 9.24 3.09 23.16
CA ASP A 258 8.62 2.15 22.22
C ASP A 258 9.07 2.44 20.77
N CYS A 259 9.22 3.72 20.39
CA CYS A 259 9.61 4.09 19.02
C CYS A 259 11.04 3.64 18.67
N PHE A 260 11.99 3.77 19.59
CA PHE A 260 13.39 3.47 19.30
C PHE A 260 13.66 1.96 19.05
N PRO A 261 13.19 1.04 19.90
CA PRO A 261 13.32 -0.40 19.64
C PRO A 261 12.60 -0.79 18.34
N PHE A 262 11.40 -0.26 18.12
CA PHE A 262 10.59 -0.59 16.94
C PHE A 262 11.24 -0.05 15.65
N TYR A 263 11.81 1.16 15.68
CA TYR A 263 12.62 1.68 14.57
C TYR A 263 13.76 0.74 14.19
N LYS A 264 14.51 0.22 15.18
CA LYS A 264 15.62 -0.72 14.92
C LYS A 264 15.10 -1.99 14.24
N LYS A 265 13.95 -2.51 14.70
CA LYS A 265 13.30 -3.69 14.14
C LYS A 265 12.91 -3.43 12.68
N ILE A 266 12.12 -2.38 12.41
CA ILE A 266 11.65 -2.04 11.07
C ILE A 266 12.82 -1.80 10.12
N LYS A 267 13.83 -1.01 10.54
CA LYS A 267 15.00 -0.69 9.72
C LYS A 267 15.75 -1.94 9.24
N LYS A 268 15.82 -2.97 10.11
CA LYS A 268 16.47 -4.24 9.76
C LYS A 268 15.65 -5.02 8.73
N VAL A 269 14.34 -5.09 8.93
CA VAL A 269 13.40 -5.77 8.03
C VAL A 269 13.34 -5.06 6.66
N ASP A 270 13.13 -3.76 6.67
CA ASP A 270 13.04 -2.92 5.48
C ASP A 270 14.30 -3.02 4.62
N LYS A 271 15.49 -2.98 5.25
CA LYS A 271 16.75 -3.15 4.54
C LYS A 271 16.82 -4.50 3.80
N VAL A 272 16.45 -5.59 4.48
CA VAL A 272 16.48 -6.95 3.86
C VAL A 272 15.49 -7.01 2.71
N TYR A 273 14.30 -6.46 2.87
CA TYR A 273 13.27 -6.44 1.84
C TYR A 273 13.70 -5.64 0.61
N VAL A 274 14.16 -4.40 0.81
CA VAL A 274 14.63 -3.52 -0.29
C VAL A 274 15.85 -4.09 -1.00
N ASP A 275 16.80 -4.68 -0.26
CA ASP A 275 17.97 -5.32 -0.87
C ASP A 275 17.55 -6.54 -1.73
N ALA A 276 16.56 -7.33 -1.29
CA ALA A 276 16.02 -8.45 -2.06
C ALA A 276 15.24 -8.02 -3.30
N GLN A 277 14.41 -6.95 -3.20
CA GLN A 277 13.74 -6.38 -4.36
C GLN A 277 14.72 -5.84 -5.40
N ARG A 278 15.75 -5.13 -4.95
CA ARG A 278 16.81 -4.65 -5.86
C ARG A 278 17.53 -5.80 -6.55
N ALA A 279 17.82 -6.88 -5.84
CA ALA A 279 18.42 -8.07 -6.42
C ALA A 279 17.52 -8.70 -7.51
N GLN A 280 16.19 -8.70 -7.31
CA GLN A 280 15.22 -9.11 -8.31
C GLN A 280 15.25 -8.22 -9.56
N GLU A 281 15.24 -6.89 -9.37
CA GLU A 281 15.30 -5.91 -10.47
C GLU A 281 16.59 -6.02 -11.27
N GLU A 282 17.71 -6.28 -10.59
CA GLU A 282 19.03 -6.50 -11.18
C GLU A 282 19.23 -7.93 -11.74
N GLN A 283 18.19 -8.77 -11.72
CA GLN A 283 18.19 -10.16 -12.20
C GLN A 283 19.19 -11.07 -11.45
N ARG A 284 19.54 -10.72 -10.21
CA ARG A 284 20.36 -11.52 -9.30
C ARG A 284 19.45 -12.43 -8.47
N TYR A 285 18.83 -13.41 -9.14
CA TYR A 285 17.74 -14.19 -8.55
C TYR A 285 18.19 -15.01 -7.33
N ALA A 286 19.41 -15.55 -7.33
CA ALA A 286 19.96 -16.24 -6.17
C ALA A 286 20.03 -15.34 -4.91
N ASP A 287 20.44 -14.07 -5.07
CA ASP A 287 20.48 -13.10 -3.98
C ASP A 287 19.06 -12.72 -3.51
N CYS A 288 18.11 -12.62 -4.46
CA CYS A 288 16.69 -12.38 -4.16
C CYS A 288 16.12 -13.54 -3.32
N ILE A 289 16.37 -14.79 -3.71
CA ILE A 289 15.93 -16.00 -2.98
C ILE A 289 16.50 -15.98 -1.56
N ALA A 290 17.81 -15.77 -1.42
CA ALA A 290 18.45 -15.68 -0.10
C ALA A 290 17.87 -14.55 0.76
N GLY A 291 17.54 -13.40 0.13
CA GLY A 291 16.88 -12.26 0.77
C GLY A 291 15.48 -12.59 1.25
N GLY A 292 14.66 -13.23 0.43
CA GLY A 292 13.31 -13.69 0.77
C GLY A 292 13.30 -14.67 1.94
N GLU A 293 14.19 -15.68 1.91
CA GLU A 293 14.34 -16.61 3.04
C GLU A 293 14.75 -15.91 4.34
N LYS A 294 15.68 -14.95 4.23
CA LYS A 294 16.13 -14.16 5.38
C LYS A 294 15.01 -13.32 5.94
N LEU A 295 14.17 -12.74 5.09
CA LEU A 295 13.02 -11.93 5.51
C LEU A 295 12.02 -12.76 6.30
N VAL A 296 11.62 -13.93 5.80
CA VAL A 296 10.71 -14.86 6.48
C VAL A 296 11.25 -15.31 7.84
N LYS A 297 12.55 -15.60 7.93
CA LYS A 297 13.21 -15.99 9.19
C LYS A 297 13.34 -14.82 10.18
N LEU A 298 13.46 -13.59 9.67
CA LEU A 298 13.67 -12.39 10.49
C LEU A 298 12.39 -11.94 11.19
N GLU A 299 11.24 -12.07 10.52
CA GLU A 299 9.94 -11.62 11.03
C GLU A 299 8.86 -12.67 10.77
N PRO A 300 8.84 -13.78 11.51
CA PRO A 300 7.87 -14.85 11.31
C PRO A 300 6.47 -14.53 11.84
N ASP A 301 6.35 -13.54 12.74
CA ASP A 301 5.12 -13.26 13.47
C ASP A 301 4.18 -12.27 12.76
N VAL A 302 4.67 -11.58 11.72
CA VAL A 302 3.86 -10.62 10.95
C VAL A 302 3.51 -11.23 9.59
N PRO A 303 2.25 -11.69 9.40
CA PRO A 303 1.86 -12.43 8.20
C PRO A 303 2.18 -11.73 6.89
N MET A 304 1.95 -10.40 6.81
CA MET A 304 2.20 -9.67 5.57
C MET A 304 3.69 -9.47 5.27
N ILE A 305 4.56 -9.44 6.27
CA ILE A 305 6.02 -9.44 6.04
C ILE A 305 6.47 -10.84 5.56
N VAL A 306 5.91 -11.90 6.15
CA VAL A 306 6.14 -13.28 5.67
C VAL A 306 5.64 -13.43 4.24
N TYR A 307 4.46 -12.90 3.92
CA TYR A 307 3.93 -12.88 2.56
C TYR A 307 4.91 -12.19 1.59
N ASN A 308 5.39 -10.99 1.91
CA ASN A 308 6.35 -10.27 1.07
C ASN A 308 7.63 -11.09 0.81
N GLY A 309 8.14 -11.79 1.83
CA GLY A 309 9.29 -12.70 1.68
C GLY A 309 8.99 -13.88 0.76
N LYS A 310 7.83 -14.52 0.93
CA LYS A 310 7.40 -15.67 0.11
C LYS A 310 7.04 -15.28 -1.32
N GLN A 311 6.48 -14.08 -1.54
CA GLN A 311 6.26 -13.52 -2.87
C GLN A 311 7.57 -13.35 -3.63
N LEU A 312 8.60 -12.79 -2.98
CA LEU A 312 9.94 -12.68 -3.58
C LEU A 312 10.52 -14.06 -3.91
N LEU A 313 10.40 -15.01 -2.98
CA LEU A 313 10.83 -16.39 -3.23
C LEU A 313 10.13 -17.02 -4.43
N CYS A 314 8.78 -16.88 -4.49
CA CYS A 314 7.97 -17.37 -5.60
C CYS A 314 8.48 -16.82 -6.94
N SER A 315 8.51 -15.49 -7.08
CA SER A 315 8.83 -14.84 -8.34
C SER A 315 10.29 -15.09 -8.77
N CYS A 316 11.24 -15.10 -7.83
CA CYS A 316 12.67 -15.31 -8.16
C CYS A 316 12.97 -16.76 -8.49
N LEU A 317 12.33 -17.74 -7.84
CA LEU A 317 12.45 -19.16 -8.21
C LEU A 317 11.87 -19.45 -9.61
N VAL A 318 10.75 -18.80 -9.98
CA VAL A 318 10.22 -18.90 -11.36
C VAL A 318 11.22 -18.41 -12.39
N LYS A 319 11.93 -17.31 -12.10
CA LYS A 319 12.92 -16.72 -13.01
C LYS A 319 14.25 -17.51 -13.05
N GLU A 320 14.57 -18.24 -11.99
CA GLU A 320 15.73 -19.17 -11.94
C GLU A 320 15.37 -20.54 -12.55
N GLU A 321 14.13 -20.73 -13.02
CA GLU A 321 13.62 -21.97 -13.58
C GLU A 321 13.57 -23.16 -12.59
N GLU A 322 13.59 -22.86 -11.28
CA GLU A 322 13.40 -23.87 -10.22
C GLU A 322 11.92 -24.12 -9.97
N PHE A 323 11.23 -24.61 -11.00
CA PHE A 323 9.76 -24.65 -11.06
C PHE A 323 9.12 -25.46 -9.94
N THR A 324 9.72 -26.59 -9.55
CA THR A 324 9.15 -27.46 -8.49
C THR A 324 9.09 -26.72 -7.16
N ASP A 325 10.15 -26.04 -6.78
CA ASP A 325 10.21 -25.27 -5.54
C ASP A 325 9.36 -23.99 -5.65
N ALA A 326 9.34 -23.35 -6.82
CA ALA A 326 8.50 -22.20 -7.10
C ALA A 326 7.02 -22.50 -6.83
N VAL A 327 6.47 -23.63 -7.35
CA VAL A 327 5.07 -24.03 -7.13
C VAL A 327 4.74 -24.11 -5.64
N VAL A 328 5.64 -24.65 -4.83
CA VAL A 328 5.46 -24.77 -3.38
C VAL A 328 5.50 -23.40 -2.69
N ARG A 329 6.52 -22.56 -3.00
CA ARG A 329 6.68 -21.25 -2.36
C ARG A 329 5.59 -20.27 -2.75
N CYS A 330 5.14 -20.29 -4.03
CA CYS A 330 4.01 -19.50 -4.48
C CYS A 330 2.72 -19.88 -3.73
N ARG A 331 2.46 -21.19 -3.56
CA ARG A 331 1.32 -21.66 -2.77
C ARG A 331 1.37 -21.15 -1.34
N GLU A 332 2.51 -21.27 -0.68
CA GLU A 332 2.70 -20.77 0.67
C GLU A 332 2.45 -19.25 0.80
N ALA A 333 2.75 -18.46 -0.25
CA ALA A 333 2.42 -17.04 -0.28
C ALA A 333 0.92 -16.83 -0.41
N LEU A 334 0.26 -17.57 -1.33
CA LEU A 334 -1.18 -17.49 -1.59
C LEU A 334 -2.02 -17.96 -0.39
N ASP A 335 -1.53 -18.86 0.44
CA ASP A 335 -2.18 -19.29 1.68
C ASP A 335 -2.27 -18.12 2.71
N ILE A 336 -1.41 -17.09 2.58
CA ILE A 336 -1.44 -15.89 3.43
C ILE A 336 -2.30 -14.80 2.80
N TYR A 337 -2.09 -14.53 1.51
CA TYR A 337 -2.82 -13.51 0.77
C TYR A 337 -3.06 -13.92 -0.69
N PRO A 338 -4.32 -13.95 -1.15
CA PRO A 338 -4.69 -14.38 -2.50
C PRO A 338 -4.40 -13.28 -3.53
N ASP A 339 -3.14 -13.12 -3.92
CA ASP A 339 -2.68 -12.12 -4.89
C ASP A 339 -2.75 -12.67 -6.32
N PRO A 340 -3.50 -12.04 -7.24
CA PRO A 340 -3.60 -12.47 -8.64
C PRO A 340 -2.25 -12.51 -9.39
N GLU A 341 -1.30 -11.64 -9.05
CA GLU A 341 0.02 -11.65 -9.67
C GLU A 341 0.85 -12.86 -9.22
N VAL A 342 0.78 -13.22 -7.93
CA VAL A 342 1.42 -14.44 -7.41
C VAL A 342 0.76 -15.69 -7.96
N MET A 343 -0.55 -15.67 -8.22
CA MET A 343 -1.25 -16.75 -8.93
C MET A 343 -0.71 -16.93 -10.35
N CYS A 344 -0.42 -15.82 -11.05
CA CYS A 344 0.25 -15.89 -12.36
C CYS A 344 1.67 -16.44 -12.26
N ASP A 345 2.45 -16.04 -11.27
CA ASP A 345 3.79 -16.60 -11.04
C ASP A 345 3.73 -18.12 -10.80
N ARG A 346 2.76 -18.56 -9.96
CA ARG A 346 2.57 -19.99 -9.72
C ARG A 346 2.15 -20.75 -10.98
N ALA A 347 1.29 -20.15 -11.80
CA ALA A 347 0.87 -20.74 -13.05
C ALA A 347 2.03 -20.85 -14.06
N GLU A 348 2.94 -19.85 -14.12
CA GLU A 348 4.17 -19.92 -14.89
C GLU A 348 5.07 -21.08 -14.41
N ALA A 349 5.22 -21.24 -13.08
CA ALA A 349 5.96 -22.37 -12.51
C ALA A 349 5.32 -23.73 -12.86
N LEU A 350 3.96 -23.82 -12.83
CA LEU A 350 3.23 -25.02 -13.21
C LEU A 350 3.43 -25.37 -14.70
N ILE A 351 3.51 -24.38 -15.58
CA ILE A 351 3.83 -24.61 -17.00
C ILE A 351 5.26 -25.20 -17.12
N GLY A 352 6.22 -24.61 -16.40
CA GLY A 352 7.60 -25.13 -16.40
C GLY A 352 7.72 -26.54 -15.80
N ALA A 353 6.84 -26.89 -14.87
CA ALA A 353 6.71 -28.23 -14.30
C ALA A 353 5.85 -29.19 -15.17
N GLU A 354 5.44 -28.80 -16.36
CA GLU A 354 4.58 -29.56 -17.29
C GLU A 354 3.15 -29.87 -16.75
N MET A 355 2.67 -29.10 -15.75
CA MET A 355 1.34 -29.24 -15.12
C MET A 355 0.36 -28.25 -15.74
N TYR A 356 0.03 -28.41 -17.02
CA TYR A 356 -0.66 -27.41 -17.84
C TYR A 356 -2.10 -27.16 -17.40
N ASP A 357 -2.86 -28.21 -17.06
CA ASP A 357 -4.26 -28.06 -16.64
C ASP A 357 -4.38 -27.28 -15.33
N GLU A 358 -3.48 -27.51 -14.40
CA GLU A 358 -3.41 -26.81 -13.12
C GLU A 358 -2.97 -25.35 -13.32
N ALA A 359 -2.06 -25.09 -14.27
CA ALA A 359 -1.67 -23.74 -14.64
C ALA A 359 -2.85 -22.94 -15.19
N ILE A 360 -3.64 -23.54 -16.11
CA ILE A 360 -4.84 -22.93 -16.68
C ILE A 360 -5.88 -22.64 -15.59
N ALA A 361 -6.08 -23.58 -14.66
CA ALA A 361 -6.99 -23.39 -13.53
C ALA A 361 -6.54 -22.23 -12.65
N GLN A 362 -5.24 -22.13 -12.35
CA GLN A 362 -4.69 -21.05 -11.52
C GLN A 362 -4.82 -19.67 -12.18
N TYR A 363 -4.61 -19.55 -13.50
CA TYR A 363 -4.86 -18.30 -14.21
C TYR A 363 -6.35 -17.91 -14.21
N ARG A 364 -7.27 -18.88 -14.29
CA ARG A 364 -8.71 -18.60 -14.20
C ARG A 364 -9.07 -18.08 -12.80
N GLU A 365 -8.53 -18.66 -11.75
CA GLU A 365 -8.70 -18.20 -10.38
C GLU A 365 -8.20 -16.75 -10.20
N ALA A 366 -7.06 -16.40 -10.82
CA ALA A 366 -6.56 -15.02 -10.82
C ALA A 366 -7.55 -14.05 -11.52
N LEU A 367 -8.23 -14.50 -12.59
CA LEU A 367 -9.24 -13.71 -13.30
C LEU A 367 -10.56 -13.58 -12.54
N GLU A 368 -10.90 -14.51 -11.64
CA GLU A 368 -12.05 -14.38 -10.74
C GLU A 368 -11.87 -13.22 -9.75
N ILE A 369 -10.63 -12.94 -9.34
CA ILE A 369 -10.30 -11.83 -8.45
C ILE A 369 -10.13 -10.52 -9.24
N HIS A 370 -9.48 -10.59 -10.41
CA HIS A 370 -9.16 -9.44 -11.25
C HIS A 370 -9.44 -9.76 -12.73
N ASP A 371 -10.68 -9.50 -13.17
CA ASP A 371 -11.23 -9.89 -14.46
C ASP A 371 -10.49 -9.33 -15.69
N ASN A 372 -9.76 -8.24 -15.53
CA ASN A 372 -9.00 -7.58 -16.59
C ASN A 372 -7.49 -7.83 -16.55
N LEU A 373 -7.01 -8.82 -15.78
CA LEU A 373 -5.58 -9.13 -15.69
C LEU A 373 -5.06 -9.73 -17.01
N GLN A 374 -4.43 -8.90 -17.85
CA GLN A 374 -3.96 -9.29 -19.18
C GLN A 374 -2.93 -10.43 -19.11
N ARG A 375 -2.03 -10.40 -18.11
CA ARG A 375 -1.04 -11.46 -17.87
C ARG A 375 -1.68 -12.85 -17.73
N ALA A 376 -2.81 -12.95 -17.02
CA ALA A 376 -3.54 -14.21 -16.85
C ALA A 376 -4.21 -14.67 -18.15
N LYS A 377 -4.78 -13.75 -18.95
CA LYS A 377 -5.39 -14.07 -20.25
C LYS A 377 -4.34 -14.62 -21.22
N ASP A 378 -3.22 -13.92 -21.37
CA ASP A 378 -2.12 -14.34 -22.23
C ASP A 378 -1.49 -15.65 -21.74
N GLY A 379 -1.44 -15.83 -20.40
CA GLY A 379 -0.95 -17.04 -19.74
C GLY A 379 -1.79 -18.27 -20.05
N ILE A 380 -3.11 -18.16 -20.07
CA ILE A 380 -4.01 -19.27 -20.48
C ILE A 380 -3.74 -19.67 -21.92
N GLU A 381 -3.67 -18.71 -22.84
CA GLU A 381 -3.38 -19.00 -24.25
C GLU A 381 -2.00 -19.65 -24.44
N HIS A 382 -1.01 -19.18 -23.68
CA HIS A 382 0.33 -19.75 -23.69
C HIS A 382 0.32 -21.20 -23.18
N ALA A 383 -0.29 -21.44 -22.00
CA ALA A 383 -0.39 -22.77 -21.40
C ALA A 383 -1.08 -23.78 -22.36
N GLN A 384 -2.20 -23.38 -22.98
CA GLN A 384 -2.92 -24.21 -23.96
C GLN A 384 -2.08 -24.52 -25.20
N ARG A 385 -1.29 -23.54 -25.70
CA ARG A 385 -0.39 -23.76 -26.84
C ARG A 385 0.72 -24.74 -26.48
N VAL A 386 1.36 -24.60 -25.31
CA VAL A 386 2.45 -25.49 -24.86
C VAL A 386 1.90 -26.88 -24.57
N GLN A 387 0.73 -27.00 -23.92
CA GLN A 387 0.04 -28.27 -23.71
C GLN A 387 -0.20 -29.00 -25.03
N LYS A 388 -0.79 -28.30 -26.00
CA LYS A 388 -1.03 -28.86 -27.33
C LYS A 388 0.26 -29.27 -28.04
N GLN A 389 1.34 -28.53 -27.84
CA GLN A 389 2.65 -28.89 -28.40
C GLN A 389 3.27 -30.10 -27.68
N ALA A 390 3.11 -30.22 -26.35
CA ALA A 390 3.58 -31.36 -25.58
C ALA A 390 2.79 -32.65 -25.90
N GLU A 391 1.50 -32.49 -26.20
CA GLU A 391 0.62 -33.61 -26.65
C GLU A 391 0.91 -34.08 -28.07
N ARG A 392 1.64 -33.27 -28.87
CA ARG A 392 2.05 -33.66 -30.21
C ARG A 392 2.96 -34.87 -30.16
N ARG A 393 2.47 -35.98 -30.77
CA ARG A 393 3.21 -37.24 -30.85
C ARG A 393 4.45 -37.08 -31.74
N ASP A 394 5.63 -37.26 -31.18
CA ASP A 394 6.84 -37.42 -32.00
C ASP A 394 6.93 -38.87 -32.45
N TYR A 395 6.38 -39.17 -33.62
CA TYR A 395 6.30 -40.50 -34.15
C TYR A 395 7.68 -41.16 -34.38
N TYR A 396 8.73 -40.37 -34.65
CA TYR A 396 10.11 -40.90 -34.78
C TYR A 396 10.65 -41.32 -33.41
N LYS A 397 10.39 -40.52 -32.36
CA LYS A 397 10.80 -40.84 -30.98
C LYS A 397 10.01 -42.02 -30.41
N ILE A 398 8.73 -42.12 -30.70
CA ILE A 398 7.86 -43.25 -30.29
C ILE A 398 8.41 -44.55 -30.81
N LEU A 399 8.82 -44.63 -32.09
CA LEU A 399 9.45 -45.84 -32.69
C LEU A 399 10.95 -45.93 -32.43
N ASN A 400 11.57 -44.94 -31.81
CA ASN A 400 13.03 -44.86 -31.61
C ASN A 400 13.83 -45.02 -32.91
N VAL A 401 13.42 -44.28 -33.94
CA VAL A 401 14.06 -44.28 -35.28
C VAL A 401 14.54 -42.85 -35.63
N LYS A 402 15.55 -42.77 -36.50
CA LYS A 402 16.01 -41.47 -37.02
C LYS A 402 15.00 -40.89 -37.99
N ARG A 403 14.93 -39.55 -38.12
CA ARG A 403 14.09 -38.88 -39.11
C ARG A 403 14.38 -39.28 -40.55
N THR A 404 15.59 -39.80 -40.83
CA THR A 404 16.03 -40.33 -42.13
C THR A 404 15.71 -41.81 -42.32
N ALA A 405 15.01 -42.44 -41.36
CA ALA A 405 14.75 -43.89 -41.43
C ALA A 405 13.90 -44.28 -42.67
N THR A 406 14.28 -45.40 -43.27
CA THR A 406 13.59 -46.02 -44.38
C THR A 406 12.31 -46.69 -43.92
N LYS A 407 11.35 -46.92 -44.85
CA LYS A 407 10.11 -47.62 -44.56
C LYS A 407 10.34 -48.99 -43.93
N GLN A 408 11.39 -49.72 -44.36
CA GLN A 408 11.75 -51.02 -43.80
C GLN A 408 12.23 -50.94 -42.35
N GLU A 409 13.02 -49.91 -42.00
CA GLU A 409 13.49 -49.65 -40.64
C GLU A 409 12.33 -49.27 -39.72
N ILE A 410 11.39 -48.44 -40.20
CA ILE A 410 10.18 -48.06 -39.48
C ILE A 410 9.33 -49.26 -39.16
N VAL A 411 9.08 -50.14 -40.14
CA VAL A 411 8.27 -51.37 -39.95
C VAL A 411 8.99 -52.35 -38.99
N LYS A 412 10.30 -52.45 -39.05
CA LYS A 412 11.08 -53.27 -38.11
C LYS A 412 11.01 -52.73 -36.69
N ALA A 413 11.15 -51.43 -36.51
CA ALA A 413 11.01 -50.74 -35.22
C ALA A 413 9.59 -50.89 -34.63
N TYR A 414 8.57 -50.73 -35.48
CA TYR A 414 7.18 -50.96 -35.09
C TYR A 414 6.96 -52.37 -34.55
N ARG A 415 7.41 -53.40 -35.27
CA ARG A 415 7.23 -54.82 -34.82
C ARG A 415 7.87 -55.03 -33.43
N LYS A 416 9.05 -54.48 -33.20
CA LYS A 416 9.76 -54.58 -31.92
C LYS A 416 9.01 -53.84 -30.81
N ALA A 417 8.52 -52.63 -31.07
CA ALA A 417 7.79 -51.82 -30.10
C ALA A 417 6.39 -52.41 -29.80
N ALA A 418 5.67 -52.89 -30.84
CA ALA A 418 4.38 -53.52 -30.69
C ALA A 418 4.42 -54.81 -29.86
N GLN A 419 5.48 -55.64 -30.06
CA GLN A 419 5.71 -56.85 -29.26
C GLN A 419 6.00 -56.48 -27.80
N LYS A 420 6.78 -55.41 -27.55
CA LYS A 420 7.12 -54.95 -26.21
C LYS A 420 5.90 -54.40 -25.45
N TRP A 421 5.06 -53.64 -26.09
CA TRP A 421 3.92 -52.95 -25.51
C TRP A 421 2.55 -53.62 -25.78
N HIS A 422 2.56 -54.92 -26.17
CA HIS A 422 1.30 -55.65 -26.38
C HIS A 422 0.51 -55.74 -25.08
N PRO A 423 -0.78 -55.33 -25.05
CA PRO A 423 -1.58 -55.29 -23.85
C PRO A 423 -1.70 -56.61 -23.09
N ASP A 424 -1.61 -57.74 -23.82
CA ASP A 424 -1.68 -59.07 -23.22
C ASP A 424 -0.47 -59.44 -22.34
N ASN A 425 0.62 -58.71 -22.49
CA ASN A 425 1.82 -58.89 -21.67
C ASN A 425 1.76 -58.19 -20.29
N PHE A 426 0.68 -57.45 -20.01
CA PHE A 426 0.55 -56.61 -18.80
C PHE A 426 -0.77 -56.85 -18.08
N GLN A 427 -0.80 -56.64 -16.77
CA GLN A 427 -1.98 -56.74 -15.92
C GLN A 427 -2.21 -55.49 -15.07
N GLY A 428 -3.49 -55.29 -14.65
CA GLY A 428 -3.84 -54.12 -13.77
C GLY A 428 -3.60 -52.78 -14.43
N ASP A 429 -3.13 -51.80 -13.67
CA ASP A 429 -2.91 -50.43 -14.16
C ASP A 429 -1.80 -50.36 -15.22
N GLN A 430 -0.85 -51.28 -15.22
CA GLN A 430 0.18 -51.37 -16.23
C GLN A 430 -0.39 -51.73 -17.62
N LYS A 431 -1.54 -52.45 -17.67
CA LYS A 431 -2.23 -52.77 -18.92
C LYS A 431 -2.75 -51.51 -19.62
N LYS A 432 -3.35 -50.58 -18.88
CA LYS A 432 -3.82 -49.32 -19.45
C LYS A 432 -2.68 -48.48 -20.05
N MET A 433 -1.53 -48.44 -19.34
CA MET A 433 -0.34 -47.76 -19.86
C MET A 433 0.20 -48.44 -21.12
N ALA A 434 0.22 -49.77 -21.14
CA ALA A 434 0.65 -50.53 -22.31
C ALA A 434 -0.31 -50.32 -23.50
N GLU A 435 -1.63 -50.30 -23.29
CA GLU A 435 -2.63 -49.97 -24.29
C GLU A 435 -2.41 -48.58 -24.91
N LYS A 436 -2.16 -47.57 -24.09
CA LYS A 436 -1.85 -46.20 -24.56
C LYS A 436 -0.60 -46.20 -25.44
N LYS A 437 0.49 -46.80 -24.94
CA LYS A 437 1.75 -46.89 -25.71
C LYS A 437 1.60 -47.74 -27.00
N PHE A 438 0.79 -48.77 -27.00
CA PHE A 438 0.53 -49.57 -28.18
C PHE A 438 -0.22 -48.78 -29.25
N ILE A 439 -1.21 -47.96 -28.85
CA ILE A 439 -1.93 -47.05 -29.75
C ILE A 439 -0.94 -46.02 -30.35
N ASP A 440 -0.06 -45.45 -29.55
CA ASP A 440 0.95 -44.50 -30.04
C ASP A 440 1.94 -45.15 -31.04
N VAL A 441 2.37 -46.36 -30.76
CA VAL A 441 3.23 -47.17 -31.67
C VAL A 441 2.52 -47.47 -32.99
N ALA A 442 1.21 -47.80 -32.95
CA ALA A 442 0.42 -48.04 -34.15
C ALA A 442 0.23 -46.78 -34.99
N ALA A 443 -0.09 -45.65 -34.35
CA ALA A 443 -0.22 -44.34 -34.99
C ALA A 443 1.13 -43.92 -35.65
N ALA A 444 2.24 -44.08 -34.95
CA ALA A 444 3.57 -43.76 -35.48
C ALA A 444 3.91 -44.60 -36.74
N LYS A 445 3.58 -45.88 -36.76
CA LYS A 445 3.70 -46.70 -37.98
C LYS A 445 2.84 -46.15 -39.11
N GLU A 446 1.57 -45.87 -38.83
CA GLU A 446 0.64 -45.40 -39.85
C GLU A 446 1.15 -44.11 -40.51
N VAL A 447 1.54 -43.13 -39.73
CA VAL A 447 2.03 -41.83 -40.23
C VAL A 447 3.36 -41.98 -40.95
N LEU A 448 4.32 -42.67 -40.38
CA LEU A 448 5.70 -42.72 -40.92
C LEU A 448 5.88 -43.68 -42.09
N THR A 449 4.96 -44.68 -42.31
CA THR A 449 5.02 -45.61 -43.47
C THR A 449 4.29 -45.09 -44.67
N ASP A 450 3.39 -44.13 -44.52
CA ASP A 450 2.67 -43.44 -45.60
C ASP A 450 3.47 -42.19 -46.04
N PRO A 451 3.90 -42.11 -47.29
CA PRO A 451 4.73 -40.99 -47.76
C PRO A 451 4.07 -39.63 -47.66
N GLU A 452 2.74 -39.55 -47.82
CA GLU A 452 1.95 -38.32 -47.78
C GLU A 452 1.81 -37.85 -46.34
N LYS A 453 1.35 -38.75 -45.44
CA LYS A 453 1.22 -38.46 -44.01
C LYS A 453 2.56 -38.10 -43.37
N ARG A 454 3.64 -38.80 -43.75
CA ARG A 454 4.97 -38.50 -43.30
C ARG A 454 5.45 -37.11 -43.72
N ARG A 455 5.17 -36.68 -44.94
CA ARG A 455 5.48 -35.33 -45.45
C ARG A 455 4.71 -34.26 -44.71
N GLN A 456 3.41 -34.49 -44.43
CA GLN A 456 2.60 -33.58 -43.62
C GLN A 456 3.14 -33.47 -42.21
N PHE A 457 3.51 -34.56 -41.57
CA PHE A 457 4.12 -34.58 -40.23
C PHE A 457 5.48 -33.89 -40.23
N ASP A 458 6.34 -34.13 -41.20
CA ASP A 458 7.66 -33.46 -41.33
C ASP A 458 7.50 -31.97 -41.64
N ALA A 459 6.38 -31.52 -42.23
CA ALA A 459 6.00 -30.13 -42.41
C ALA A 459 5.36 -29.49 -41.16
N GLY A 460 5.25 -30.24 -40.04
CA GLY A 460 4.72 -29.72 -38.76
C GLY A 460 3.19 -29.89 -38.60
N GLN A 461 2.54 -30.58 -39.49
CA GLN A 461 1.09 -30.92 -39.39
C GLN A 461 0.92 -32.39 -38.99
N ASP A 462 0.29 -32.64 -37.82
CA ASP A 462 -0.03 -34.02 -37.44
C ASP A 462 -1.25 -34.51 -38.22
N PRO A 463 -1.09 -35.48 -39.14
CA PRO A 463 -2.20 -35.97 -39.96
C PRO A 463 -3.24 -36.80 -39.18
N LEU A 464 -2.99 -37.10 -37.91
CA LEU A 464 -3.91 -37.79 -37.01
C LEU A 464 -4.48 -36.84 -35.91
N ASP A 465 -4.24 -35.55 -36.01
CA ASP A 465 -4.83 -34.56 -35.10
C ASP A 465 -6.36 -34.44 -35.38
N PRO A 466 -7.21 -34.74 -34.38
CA PRO A 466 -8.68 -34.65 -34.54
C PRO A 466 -9.19 -33.27 -34.89
N GLU A 467 -8.46 -32.22 -34.55
CA GLU A 467 -8.86 -30.82 -34.80
C GLU A 467 -8.39 -30.30 -36.16
N ALA A 468 -7.36 -30.87 -36.76
CA ALA A 468 -6.90 -30.49 -38.10
C ALA A 468 -7.97 -30.70 -39.20
N GLY A 469 -8.94 -31.60 -38.97
CA GLY A 469 -10.05 -31.88 -39.88
C GLY A 469 -11.21 -30.88 -39.85
N ARG A 470 -11.23 -29.90 -38.95
CA ARG A 470 -12.33 -28.93 -38.83
C ARG A 470 -12.28 -27.75 -39.79
N ASN A 471 -11.11 -27.50 -40.38
CA ASN A 471 -10.89 -26.38 -41.33
C ASN A 471 -10.69 -26.76 -42.81
N GLY A 472 -10.95 -27.98 -43.21
CA GLY A 472 -10.79 -28.41 -44.59
C GLY A 472 -11.79 -29.50 -44.97
N PHE A 473 -12.56 -29.22 -45.97
CA PHE A 473 -13.49 -30.09 -46.73
C PHE A 473 -13.32 -31.62 -46.57
N GLY A 474 -14.36 -32.25 -46.03
CA GLY A 474 -14.83 -33.58 -46.40
C GLY A 474 -13.81 -34.73 -46.34
N GLY A 475 -13.50 -35.24 -45.16
CA GLY A 475 -12.87 -36.55 -45.02
C GLY A 475 -13.25 -37.13 -43.66
N GLY A 476 -14.02 -38.22 -43.67
CA GLY A 476 -14.50 -38.90 -42.47
C GLY A 476 -13.36 -39.25 -41.51
N ASN A 477 -13.56 -38.94 -40.27
CA ASN A 477 -12.62 -39.20 -39.16
C ASN A 477 -12.44 -40.73 -38.99
N PRO A 478 -11.26 -41.31 -39.25
CA PRO A 478 -11.05 -42.76 -39.11
C PRO A 478 -11.18 -43.29 -37.67
N PHE A 479 -11.18 -42.39 -36.69
CA PHE A 479 -11.16 -42.74 -35.26
C PHE A 479 -12.55 -42.84 -34.60
N HIS A 480 -13.65 -42.50 -35.30
CA HIS A 480 -15.00 -42.68 -34.74
C HIS A 480 -15.38 -44.14 -34.43
N HIS A 481 -14.60 -45.10 -34.92
CA HIS A 481 -14.81 -46.50 -34.60
C HIS A 481 -14.16 -47.03 -33.33
N PHE A 482 -13.34 -46.19 -32.64
CA PHE A 482 -12.60 -46.65 -31.47
C PHE A 482 -13.30 -46.41 -30.13
N HIS A 483 -14.45 -45.76 -30.09
CA HIS A 483 -15.12 -45.38 -28.83
C HIS A 483 -16.30 -46.23 -28.40
N HIS A 484 -16.70 -47.29 -29.15
CA HIS A 484 -17.73 -48.21 -28.68
C HIS A 484 -17.23 -49.65 -28.71
N GLY A 485 -16.92 -50.15 -27.53
CA GLY A 485 -16.86 -51.51 -27.02
C GLY A 485 -17.03 -52.67 -28.03
N SER A 486 -15.96 -52.96 -28.79
CA SER A 486 -15.84 -54.29 -29.42
C SER A 486 -14.36 -54.72 -29.30
N PRO A 487 -14.07 -55.96 -28.86
CA PRO A 487 -12.71 -56.45 -28.79
C PRO A 487 -12.19 -56.62 -30.21
N PHE A 488 -11.18 -55.83 -30.58
CA PHE A 488 -10.51 -55.93 -31.86
C PHE A 488 -9.78 -57.26 -31.97
N GLN A 489 -10.29 -58.16 -32.80
CA GLN A 489 -9.54 -59.30 -33.32
C GLN A 489 -8.66 -58.86 -34.50
N PHE A 490 -7.42 -58.47 -34.19
CA PHE A 490 -6.37 -58.34 -35.21
C PHE A 490 -5.91 -59.75 -35.58
N LYS A 491 -6.36 -60.28 -36.75
CA LYS A 491 -5.75 -61.46 -37.38
C LYS A 491 -4.41 -61.03 -38.00
N PHE A 492 -3.33 -61.27 -37.29
CA PHE A 492 -2.00 -61.16 -37.87
C PHE A 492 -1.71 -62.42 -38.73
N HIS A 493 -1.62 -62.25 -40.04
CA HIS A 493 -0.95 -63.20 -40.88
C HIS A 493 0.54 -62.86 -40.92
N PHE A 494 1.36 -63.69 -40.28
CA PHE A 494 2.80 -63.68 -40.44
C PHE A 494 3.15 -64.59 -41.60
N THR A 495 3.61 -64.06 -42.72
CA THR A 495 4.42 -64.74 -43.74
C THR A 495 5.81 -64.17 -43.68
#